data_6d116ba83befad192c35fe0baed84365
#
_entry.id   6d116ba83befad192c35fe0baed84365
#
_cell.length_a   1.000
_cell.length_b   1.000
_cell.length_c   1.000
_cell.angle_alpha   90.00
_cell.angle_beta   90.00
_cell.angle_gamma   90.00
#
_symmetry.space_group_name_H-M   'P 1'
#
loop_
_entity.id
_entity.type
_entity.pdbx_description
1 polymer ?
#
loop_
_entity_poly.entity_id
_entity_poly.type
_entity_poly.pdbx_seq_one_letter_code
_entity_poly.pdbx_strand_id
1 'polypeptide(L)'
;MTDGPVRFATFLAPNMIGVYRFVAEYVGREVGVPTELAVGSSFDQFAAGEAEVGFICGLPYVRLAREPYPPVELLAAPLLQGERYEGRPIYFSDVIVQVDSPHQSFPDLRGRTWAFNDPDSHSGYNVTRHQLVSTGETRGFFGRVVEAGSHQRSIRMVCSGEVDAAAIDSQVLAVELRDHSELGVQLRVIDALGPAGIQPVVAASSLPDELKAAIRAALLAMGDDPGARVRLAPGFIERFVPVTDEDY
;
A
#
# COMPACT_ATOMS: atom_id res chain seq x y z
N MET A 1 -3.91 -7.17 -30.21
CA MET A 1 -2.95 -7.82 -29.29
C MET A 1 -1.75 -6.90 -29.24
N THR A 2 -1.26 -6.56 -28.07
CA THR A 2 -0.04 -5.75 -27.91
C THR A 2 1.15 -6.58 -28.40
N ASP A 3 2.00 -6.03 -29.28
CA ASP A 3 3.17 -6.73 -29.82
C ASP A 3 4.32 -6.92 -28.79
N GLY A 4 4.10 -6.61 -27.53
CA GLY A 4 5.09 -6.68 -26.45
C GLY A 4 4.50 -7.16 -25.12
N PRO A 5 5.34 -7.29 -24.07
CA PRO A 5 4.89 -7.66 -22.75
C PRO A 5 3.98 -6.57 -22.15
N VAL A 6 2.99 -6.98 -21.36
CA VAL A 6 2.25 -6.06 -20.49
C VAL A 6 3.16 -5.63 -19.33
N ARG A 7 3.43 -4.34 -19.23
CA ARG A 7 4.34 -3.78 -18.23
C ARG A 7 3.59 -3.42 -16.95
N PHE A 8 3.93 -4.14 -15.91
CA PHE A 8 3.49 -3.85 -14.55
C PHE A 8 4.48 -2.89 -13.88
N ALA A 9 3.98 -1.93 -13.12
CA ALA A 9 4.79 -1.06 -12.29
C ALA A 9 4.30 -1.10 -10.83
N THR A 10 5.23 -1.13 -9.86
CA THR A 10 4.88 -0.94 -8.45
C THR A 10 5.45 0.36 -7.92
N PHE A 11 4.62 1.13 -7.25
CA PHE A 11 4.95 2.37 -6.54
C PHE A 11 4.83 2.19 -5.02
N LEU A 12 4.81 0.93 -4.57
CA LEU A 12 4.56 0.54 -3.19
C LEU A 12 5.85 0.06 -2.51
N ALA A 13 5.72 -0.30 -1.23
CA ALA A 13 6.86 -0.69 -0.40
C ALA A 13 7.66 -1.88 -1.00
N PRO A 14 9.00 -1.82 -0.97
CA PRO A 14 9.86 -2.79 -1.64
C PRO A 14 9.78 -4.21 -1.06
N ASN A 15 9.38 -4.39 0.21
CA ASN A 15 9.22 -5.71 0.83
C ASN A 15 8.07 -6.54 0.23
N MET A 16 7.22 -5.92 -0.61
CA MET A 16 6.13 -6.59 -1.32
C MET A 16 6.48 -6.98 -2.77
N ILE A 17 7.67 -6.63 -3.28
CA ILE A 17 8.06 -6.81 -4.69
C ILE A 17 7.92 -8.26 -5.17
N GLY A 18 8.22 -9.24 -4.30
CA GLY A 18 8.09 -10.67 -4.60
C GLY A 18 6.65 -11.11 -4.84
N VAL A 19 5.72 -10.56 -4.09
CA VAL A 19 4.27 -10.81 -4.25
C VAL A 19 3.76 -10.16 -5.52
N TYR A 20 4.10 -8.90 -5.78
CA TYR A 20 3.68 -8.19 -7.00
C TYR A 20 4.23 -8.84 -8.27
N ARG A 21 5.48 -9.35 -8.23
CA ARG A 21 6.04 -10.12 -9.34
C ARG A 21 5.24 -11.37 -9.61
N PHE A 22 4.92 -12.12 -8.57
CA PHE A 22 4.06 -13.30 -8.72
C PHE A 22 2.69 -12.96 -9.29
N VAL A 23 2.05 -11.86 -8.85
CA VAL A 23 0.75 -11.41 -9.38
C VAL A 23 0.87 -11.10 -10.88
N ALA A 24 1.90 -10.37 -11.31
CA ALA A 24 2.13 -10.06 -12.72
C ALA A 24 2.35 -11.34 -13.56
N GLU A 25 3.18 -12.27 -13.08
CA GLU A 25 3.44 -13.56 -13.74
C GLU A 25 2.18 -14.43 -13.83
N TYR A 26 1.38 -14.48 -12.77
CA TYR A 26 0.11 -15.20 -12.74
C TYR A 26 -0.86 -14.64 -13.78
N VAL A 27 -1.07 -13.32 -13.76
CA VAL A 27 -1.94 -12.64 -14.72
C VAL A 27 -1.49 -12.91 -16.15
N GLY A 28 -0.17 -12.78 -16.43
CA GLY A 28 0.38 -13.04 -17.76
C GLY A 28 0.09 -14.46 -18.27
N ARG A 29 0.22 -15.45 -17.39
CA ARG A 29 -0.08 -16.86 -17.70
C ARG A 29 -1.57 -17.06 -18.01
N GLU A 30 -2.47 -16.52 -17.15
CA GLU A 30 -3.93 -16.72 -17.32
C GLU A 30 -4.47 -15.97 -18.55
N VAL A 31 -3.91 -14.79 -18.86
CA VAL A 31 -4.32 -13.99 -20.02
C VAL A 31 -3.63 -14.43 -21.32
N GLY A 32 -2.52 -15.18 -21.22
CA GLY A 32 -1.75 -15.65 -22.37
C GLY A 32 -0.87 -14.58 -22.99
N VAL A 33 -0.39 -13.61 -22.19
CA VAL A 33 0.52 -12.54 -22.62
C VAL A 33 1.79 -12.51 -21.78
N PRO A 34 2.96 -12.18 -22.35
CA PRO A 34 4.15 -11.95 -21.54
C PRO A 34 3.94 -10.74 -20.60
N THR A 35 4.53 -10.80 -19.42
CA THR A 35 4.47 -9.70 -18.45
C THR A 35 5.85 -9.40 -17.89
N GLU A 36 6.09 -8.16 -17.50
CA GLU A 36 7.26 -7.73 -16.75
C GLU A 36 6.86 -6.82 -15.61
N LEU A 37 7.63 -6.79 -14.51
CA LEU A 37 7.41 -5.89 -13.37
C LEU A 37 8.64 -5.04 -13.14
N ALA A 38 8.42 -3.72 -13.09
CA ALA A 38 9.42 -2.72 -12.71
C ALA A 38 8.99 -1.95 -11.46
N VAL A 39 9.95 -1.28 -10.81
CA VAL A 39 9.64 -0.25 -9.81
C VAL A 39 9.36 1.05 -10.56
N GLY A 40 8.16 1.60 -10.36
CA GLY A 40 7.75 2.85 -11.00
C GLY A 40 8.48 4.05 -10.39
N SER A 41 8.73 5.06 -11.22
CA SER A 41 9.40 6.31 -10.83
C SER A 41 8.47 7.52 -10.86
N SER A 42 7.44 7.50 -11.70
CA SER A 42 6.42 8.55 -11.84
C SER A 42 5.11 7.95 -12.34
N PHE A 43 3.98 8.47 -11.86
CA PHE A 43 2.65 8.09 -12.37
C PHE A 43 2.42 8.53 -13.82
N ASP A 44 3.22 9.46 -14.35
CA ASP A 44 3.18 9.85 -15.77
C ASP A 44 3.47 8.66 -16.71
N GLN A 45 4.12 7.61 -16.21
CA GLN A 45 4.40 6.38 -16.94
C GLN A 45 3.12 5.71 -17.49
N PHE A 46 1.97 5.88 -16.84
CA PHE A 46 0.68 5.39 -17.36
C PHE A 46 0.25 6.16 -18.60
N ALA A 47 0.30 7.50 -18.54
CA ALA A 47 -0.05 8.35 -19.68
C ALA A 47 0.96 8.22 -20.83
N ALA A 48 2.24 8.02 -20.53
CA ALA A 48 3.31 7.80 -21.52
C ALA A 48 3.27 6.40 -22.16
N GLY A 49 2.40 5.48 -21.66
CA GLY A 49 2.37 4.10 -22.11
C GLY A 49 3.64 3.32 -21.74
N GLU A 50 4.32 3.70 -20.67
CA GLU A 50 5.49 2.99 -20.12
C GLU A 50 5.10 1.96 -19.07
N ALA A 51 3.88 2.05 -18.51
CA ALA A 51 3.25 1.09 -17.63
C ALA A 51 1.79 0.88 -18.03
N GLU A 52 1.36 -0.35 -18.17
CA GLU A 52 -0.03 -0.72 -18.49
C GLU A 52 -0.82 -1.12 -17.24
N VAL A 53 -0.18 -1.70 -16.24
CA VAL A 53 -0.82 -2.10 -14.97
C VAL A 53 0.03 -1.61 -13.80
N GLY A 54 -0.61 -1.13 -12.73
CA GLY A 54 0.12 -0.59 -11.58
C GLY A 54 -0.44 -1.01 -10.24
N PHE A 55 0.47 -1.16 -9.27
CA PHE A 55 0.17 -1.24 -7.85
C PHE A 55 0.48 0.14 -7.25
N ILE A 56 -0.56 0.89 -6.86
CA ILE A 56 -0.42 2.29 -6.43
C ILE A 56 -1.12 2.54 -5.09
N CYS A 57 -0.74 3.59 -4.37
CA CYS A 57 -1.46 4.00 -3.16
C CYS A 57 -2.85 4.57 -3.49
N GLY A 58 -3.79 4.47 -2.54
CA GLY A 58 -5.16 4.97 -2.73
C GLY A 58 -5.23 6.48 -3.00
N LEU A 59 -4.46 7.32 -2.29
CA LEU A 59 -4.49 8.76 -2.53
C LEU A 59 -3.92 9.17 -3.90
N PRO A 60 -2.78 8.66 -4.39
CA PRO A 60 -2.38 8.82 -5.78
C PRO A 60 -3.47 8.39 -6.77
N TYR A 61 -4.13 7.23 -6.54
CA TYR A 61 -5.26 6.81 -7.35
C TYR A 61 -6.35 7.90 -7.42
N VAL A 62 -6.82 8.40 -6.26
CA VAL A 62 -7.86 9.44 -6.21
C VAL A 62 -7.45 10.70 -6.96
N ARG A 63 -6.17 11.09 -6.90
CA ARG A 63 -5.67 12.26 -7.65
C ARG A 63 -5.74 12.03 -9.15
N LEU A 64 -5.25 10.87 -9.63
CA LEU A 64 -5.29 10.49 -11.05
C LEU A 64 -6.73 10.33 -11.57
N ALA A 65 -7.62 9.71 -10.80
CA ALA A 65 -9.02 9.51 -11.16
C ALA A 65 -9.83 10.82 -11.27
N ARG A 66 -9.36 11.92 -10.65
CA ARG A 66 -9.98 13.24 -10.72
C ARG A 66 -9.46 14.12 -11.86
N GLU A 67 -8.49 13.66 -12.63
CA GLU A 67 -8.04 14.38 -13.80
C GLU A 67 -9.14 14.45 -14.88
N PRO A 68 -9.16 15.47 -15.73
CA PRO A 68 -10.15 15.58 -16.81
C PRO A 68 -10.14 14.37 -17.77
N TYR A 69 -9.00 13.73 -17.91
CA TYR A 69 -8.78 12.50 -18.67
C TYR A 69 -7.97 11.54 -17.80
N PRO A 70 -8.65 10.77 -16.93
CA PRO A 70 -7.95 9.88 -15.99
C PRO A 70 -7.03 8.92 -16.73
N PRO A 71 -5.72 8.88 -16.38
CA PRO A 71 -4.77 8.00 -17.05
C PRO A 71 -4.87 6.55 -16.60
N VAL A 72 -5.65 6.28 -15.55
CA VAL A 72 -5.81 4.93 -14.96
C VAL A 72 -7.26 4.61 -14.60
N GLU A 73 -7.57 3.32 -14.58
CA GLU A 73 -8.85 2.75 -14.16
C GLU A 73 -8.62 1.63 -13.13
N LEU A 74 -9.56 1.46 -12.18
CA LEU A 74 -9.53 0.38 -11.19
C LEU A 74 -9.69 -0.98 -11.83
N LEU A 75 -8.85 -1.93 -11.44
CA LEU A 75 -9.02 -3.36 -11.76
C LEU A 75 -9.53 -4.15 -10.57
N ALA A 76 -8.83 -4.12 -9.45
CA ALA A 76 -9.16 -4.87 -8.23
C ALA A 76 -8.36 -4.30 -7.06
N ALA A 77 -8.69 -4.73 -5.83
CA ALA A 77 -7.84 -4.49 -4.67
C ALA A 77 -7.63 -5.79 -3.88
N PRO A 78 -6.50 -5.92 -3.15
CA PRO A 78 -6.28 -7.06 -2.29
C PRO A 78 -7.21 -7.02 -1.07
N LEU A 79 -7.67 -8.19 -0.63
CA LEU A 79 -8.28 -8.42 0.67
C LEU A 79 -7.21 -8.98 1.59
N LEU A 80 -6.97 -8.32 2.71
CA LEU A 80 -5.95 -8.77 3.66
C LEU A 80 -6.48 -9.86 4.59
N GLN A 81 -5.59 -10.75 5.01
CA GLN A 81 -5.86 -11.76 6.03
C GLN A 81 -5.94 -11.11 7.42
N GLY A 82 -6.90 -11.53 8.22
CA GLY A 82 -7.04 -11.11 9.61
C GLY A 82 -8.39 -10.46 9.91
N GLU A 83 -8.91 -10.73 11.11
CA GLU A 83 -10.24 -10.29 11.55
C GLU A 83 -10.39 -8.76 11.58
N ARG A 84 -9.30 -8.02 11.83
CA ARG A 84 -9.32 -6.55 11.89
C ARG A 84 -9.74 -5.86 10.59
N TYR A 85 -9.60 -6.57 9.46
CA TYR A 85 -9.98 -6.05 8.14
C TYR A 85 -11.44 -6.34 7.77
N GLU A 86 -12.17 -7.14 8.58
CA GLU A 86 -13.60 -7.39 8.47
C GLU A 86 -14.05 -7.92 7.09
N GLY A 87 -13.16 -8.61 6.36
CA GLY A 87 -13.43 -9.08 5.01
C GLY A 87 -13.63 -7.96 3.99
N ARG A 88 -13.09 -6.76 4.24
CA ARG A 88 -13.14 -5.58 3.37
C ARG A 88 -11.76 -5.24 2.78
N PRO A 89 -11.70 -4.62 1.59
CA PRO A 89 -10.45 -4.17 0.98
C PRO A 89 -9.94 -2.88 1.63
N ILE A 90 -9.61 -2.97 2.92
CA ILE A 90 -9.14 -1.87 3.75
C ILE A 90 -7.81 -2.20 4.42
N TYR A 91 -7.14 -1.18 4.91
CA TYR A 91 -5.94 -1.28 5.74
C TYR A 91 -5.92 -0.18 6.80
N PHE A 92 -4.95 -0.24 7.70
CA PHE A 92 -4.73 0.76 8.75
C PHE A 92 -3.31 1.31 8.64
N SER A 93 -3.11 2.49 9.21
CA SER A 93 -1.78 3.03 9.51
C SER A 93 -1.49 2.79 10.98
N ASP A 94 -0.71 1.74 11.26
CA ASP A 94 -0.36 1.34 12.62
C ASP A 94 0.68 2.30 13.20
N VAL A 95 0.34 2.92 14.32
CA VAL A 95 1.23 3.84 15.03
C VAL A 95 2.16 3.03 15.91
N ILE A 96 3.45 3.05 15.58
CA ILE A 96 4.48 2.29 16.29
C ILE A 96 5.33 3.20 17.18
N VAL A 97 5.73 2.65 18.33
CA VAL A 97 6.72 3.21 19.26
C VAL A 97 7.70 2.14 19.70
N GLN A 98 8.80 2.51 20.34
CA GLN A 98 9.65 1.50 21.05
C GLN A 98 8.85 0.75 22.11
N VAL A 99 9.19 -0.51 22.37
CA VAL A 99 8.50 -1.34 23.35
C VAL A 99 8.49 -0.72 24.75
N ASP A 100 9.59 -0.05 25.14
CA ASP A 100 9.75 0.61 26.45
C ASP A 100 9.22 2.06 26.48
N SER A 101 8.66 2.54 25.37
CA SER A 101 8.11 3.91 25.29
C SER A 101 7.00 4.11 26.34
N PRO A 102 6.95 5.25 27.05
CA PRO A 102 5.86 5.56 27.97
C PRO A 102 4.52 5.88 27.26
N HIS A 103 4.54 6.14 25.94
CA HIS A 103 3.37 6.56 25.17
C HIS A 103 2.45 5.37 24.89
N GLN A 104 1.16 5.49 25.26
CA GLN A 104 0.17 4.42 25.18
C GLN A 104 -0.88 4.63 24.07
N SER A 105 -0.99 5.86 23.54
CA SER A 105 -2.00 6.27 22.58
C SER A 105 -1.45 7.38 21.67
N PHE A 106 -2.12 7.62 20.54
CA PHE A 106 -1.74 8.70 19.61
C PHE A 106 -1.70 10.09 20.27
N PRO A 107 -2.65 10.49 21.16
CA PRO A 107 -2.57 11.77 21.86
C PRO A 107 -1.31 11.98 22.72
N ASP A 108 -0.70 10.92 23.26
CA ASP A 108 0.51 11.00 24.06
C ASP A 108 1.75 11.44 23.24
N LEU A 109 1.63 11.41 21.91
CA LEU A 109 2.68 11.83 20.99
C LEU A 109 2.76 13.35 20.79
N ARG A 110 1.92 14.13 21.47
CA ARG A 110 1.99 15.58 21.43
C ARG A 110 3.37 16.08 21.87
N GLY A 111 3.98 16.93 21.04
CA GLY A 111 5.32 17.46 21.25
C GLY A 111 6.46 16.47 21.01
N ARG A 112 6.17 15.25 20.55
CA ARG A 112 7.16 14.20 20.28
C ARG A 112 7.71 14.27 18.85
N THR A 113 8.77 13.53 18.60
CA THR A 113 9.37 13.43 17.26
C THR A 113 8.64 12.35 16.46
N TRP A 114 8.18 12.71 15.27
CA TRP A 114 7.42 11.85 14.37
C TRP A 114 8.17 11.63 13.06
N ALA A 115 8.25 10.37 12.59
CA ALA A 115 8.72 10.08 11.24
C ALA A 115 7.55 9.76 10.29
N PHE A 116 7.69 10.16 9.03
CA PHE A 116 6.83 9.73 7.93
C PHE A 116 7.70 9.31 6.73
N ASN A 117 7.15 8.45 5.87
CA ASN A 117 7.93 7.90 4.76
C ASN A 117 8.05 8.87 3.59
N ASP A 118 6.94 9.45 3.12
CA ASP A 118 6.85 10.26 1.90
C ASP A 118 5.62 11.17 1.95
N PRO A 119 5.67 12.43 1.47
CA PRO A 119 4.52 13.35 1.46
C PRO A 119 3.32 12.87 0.63
N ASP A 120 3.56 12.07 -0.41
CA ASP A 120 2.51 11.48 -1.25
C ASP A 120 1.96 10.16 -0.70
N SER A 121 2.62 9.60 0.32
CA SER A 121 2.14 8.39 0.98
C SER A 121 0.79 8.61 1.65
N HIS A 122 -0.18 7.73 1.37
CA HIS A 122 -1.45 7.76 2.08
C HIS A 122 -1.28 7.28 3.52
N SER A 123 -0.73 6.08 3.74
CA SER A 123 -0.56 5.46 5.05
C SER A 123 0.40 6.21 5.97
N GLY A 124 1.62 6.48 5.51
CA GLY A 124 2.66 7.04 6.38
C GLY A 124 2.56 8.55 6.64
N TYR A 125 1.73 9.28 5.86
CA TYR A 125 1.63 10.73 5.98
C TYR A 125 0.20 11.26 6.00
N ASN A 126 -0.62 10.98 4.97
CA ASN A 126 -1.89 11.67 4.80
C ASN A 126 -2.98 11.18 5.77
N VAL A 127 -3.00 9.88 6.14
CA VAL A 127 -3.91 9.35 7.16
C VAL A 127 -3.64 10.00 8.51
N THR A 128 -2.37 10.18 8.89
CA THR A 128 -1.98 10.90 10.11
C THR A 128 -2.45 12.36 10.08
N ARG A 129 -2.28 13.05 8.95
CA ARG A 129 -2.80 14.43 8.79
C ARG A 129 -4.32 14.49 8.91
N HIS A 130 -5.03 13.55 8.31
CA HIS A 130 -6.47 13.44 8.43
C HIS A 130 -6.89 13.24 9.90
N GLN A 131 -6.22 12.35 10.64
CA GLN A 131 -6.47 12.14 12.06
C GLN A 131 -6.26 13.44 12.87
N LEU A 132 -5.19 14.17 12.62
CA LEU A 132 -4.94 15.44 13.30
C LEU A 132 -6.05 16.47 13.02
N VAL A 133 -6.46 16.62 11.76
CA VAL A 133 -7.53 17.55 11.38
C VAL A 133 -8.87 17.15 12.02
N SER A 134 -9.22 15.86 12.00
CA SER A 134 -10.49 15.36 12.55
C SER A 134 -10.58 15.53 14.08
N THR A 135 -9.42 15.58 14.76
CA THR A 135 -9.34 15.85 16.21
C THR A 135 -9.12 17.33 16.54
N GLY A 136 -9.16 18.23 15.53
CA GLY A 136 -8.99 19.67 15.71
C GLY A 136 -7.54 20.12 15.84
N GLU A 137 -6.57 19.24 15.58
CA GLU A 137 -5.15 19.49 15.68
C GLU A 137 -4.59 19.93 14.32
N THR A 138 -4.49 21.23 14.10
CA THR A 138 -4.10 21.74 12.77
C THR A 138 -2.61 22.09 12.63
N ARG A 139 -1.93 22.42 13.72
CA ARG A 139 -0.50 22.79 13.73
C ARG A 139 0.16 22.45 15.07
N GLY A 140 1.44 22.09 15.01
CA GLY A 140 2.27 21.96 16.22
C GLY A 140 1.90 20.78 17.13
N PHE A 141 1.19 19.77 16.61
CA PHE A 141 0.93 18.56 17.39
C PHE A 141 2.23 17.84 17.72
N PHE A 142 3.03 17.53 16.72
CA PHE A 142 4.38 16.98 16.90
C PHE A 142 5.39 18.10 17.14
N GLY A 143 6.38 17.86 18.00
CA GLY A 143 7.47 18.78 18.26
C GLY A 143 8.49 18.86 17.12
N ARG A 144 8.72 17.72 16.47
CA ARG A 144 9.58 17.58 15.28
C ARG A 144 8.99 16.53 14.34
N VAL A 145 9.04 16.81 13.05
CA VAL A 145 8.61 15.87 11.99
C VAL A 145 9.80 15.61 11.07
N VAL A 146 10.05 14.33 10.75
CA VAL A 146 11.21 13.88 9.96
C VAL A 146 10.72 13.03 8.79
N GLU A 147 11.17 13.36 7.59
CA GLU A 147 10.97 12.53 6.41
C GLU A 147 12.00 11.41 6.38
N ALA A 148 11.53 10.17 6.39
CA ALA A 148 12.37 8.97 6.39
C ALA A 148 12.65 8.42 4.99
N GLY A 149 11.81 8.71 4.00
CA GLY A 149 11.91 8.20 2.63
C GLY A 149 11.31 6.81 2.42
N SER A 150 11.06 6.02 3.47
CA SER A 150 10.40 4.71 3.39
C SER A 150 9.83 4.26 4.72
N HIS A 151 8.84 3.36 4.71
CA HIS A 151 8.31 2.72 5.92
C HIS A 151 9.40 1.95 6.68
N GLN A 152 10.26 1.20 5.98
CA GLN A 152 11.36 0.46 6.58
C GLN A 152 12.32 1.37 7.34
N ARG A 153 12.61 2.55 6.79
CA ARG A 153 13.46 3.52 7.49
C ARG A 153 12.76 4.15 8.68
N SER A 154 11.46 4.48 8.57
CA SER A 154 10.67 4.96 9.70
C SER A 154 10.68 3.94 10.86
N ILE A 155 10.52 2.64 10.57
CA ILE A 155 10.60 1.55 11.55
C ILE A 155 11.98 1.56 12.22
N ARG A 156 13.07 1.60 11.45
CA ARG A 156 14.43 1.62 12.02
C ARG A 156 14.71 2.86 12.88
N MET A 157 14.19 4.02 12.48
CA MET A 157 14.34 5.27 13.25
C MET A 157 13.60 5.19 14.60
N VAL A 158 12.43 4.53 14.66
CA VAL A 158 11.74 4.25 15.91
C VAL A 158 12.55 3.26 16.76
N CYS A 159 13.01 2.13 16.18
CA CYS A 159 13.83 1.14 16.92
C CYS A 159 15.08 1.76 17.53
N SER A 160 15.77 2.64 16.81
CA SER A 160 17.00 3.29 17.30
C SER A 160 16.75 4.45 18.27
N GLY A 161 15.50 4.89 18.45
CA GLY A 161 15.17 6.08 19.26
C GLY A 161 15.52 7.40 18.59
N GLU A 162 15.78 7.42 17.27
CA GLU A 162 15.98 8.65 16.50
C GLU A 162 14.70 9.48 16.43
N VAL A 163 13.55 8.82 16.43
CA VAL A 163 12.20 9.38 16.55
C VAL A 163 11.39 8.60 17.59
N ASP A 164 10.39 9.27 18.18
CA ASP A 164 9.52 8.66 19.18
C ASP A 164 8.49 7.72 18.56
N ALA A 165 7.97 8.05 17.36
CA ALA A 165 6.90 7.28 16.72
C ALA A 165 6.83 7.50 15.20
N ALA A 166 6.11 6.59 14.54
CA ALA A 166 5.76 6.67 13.11
C ALA A 166 4.45 5.94 12.84
N ALA A 167 3.74 6.30 11.75
CA ALA A 167 2.65 5.50 11.21
C ALA A 167 3.15 4.62 10.05
N ILE A 168 2.86 3.34 10.13
CA ILE A 168 3.30 2.34 9.15
C ILE A 168 2.07 1.67 8.55
N ASP A 169 2.05 1.52 7.24
CA ASP A 169 1.07 0.67 6.58
C ASP A 169 1.00 -0.70 7.25
N SER A 170 -0.19 -1.13 7.65
CA SER A 170 -0.38 -2.35 8.45
C SER A 170 0.06 -3.61 7.72
N GLN A 171 -0.07 -3.66 6.38
CA GLN A 171 0.44 -4.77 5.58
C GLN A 171 1.97 -4.75 5.53
N VAL A 172 2.56 -3.57 5.29
CA VAL A 172 4.03 -3.40 5.27
C VAL A 172 4.61 -3.78 6.62
N LEU A 173 4.00 -3.33 7.73
CA LEU A 173 4.45 -3.68 9.08
C LEU A 173 4.37 -5.18 9.35
N ALA A 174 3.27 -5.83 8.97
CA ALA A 174 3.11 -7.28 9.14
C ALA A 174 4.19 -8.07 8.39
N VAL A 175 4.52 -7.66 7.16
CA VAL A 175 5.59 -8.28 6.35
C VAL A 175 6.96 -8.04 7.00
N GLU A 176 7.26 -6.81 7.45
CA GLU A 176 8.52 -6.49 8.14
C GLU A 176 8.69 -7.32 9.43
N LEU A 177 7.63 -7.45 10.25
CA LEU A 177 7.68 -8.23 11.49
C LEU A 177 7.83 -9.74 11.23
N ARG A 178 7.30 -10.25 10.12
CA ARG A 178 7.52 -11.66 9.72
C ARG A 178 8.97 -11.89 9.27
N ASP A 179 9.51 -11.00 8.45
CA ASP A 179 10.83 -11.17 7.83
C ASP A 179 11.96 -10.80 8.80
N HIS A 180 11.65 -9.95 9.79
CA HIS A 180 12.56 -9.41 10.80
C HIS A 180 11.94 -9.56 12.20
N SER A 181 11.84 -10.79 12.68
CA SER A 181 11.16 -11.12 13.95
C SER A 181 11.72 -10.39 15.17
N GLU A 182 12.99 -9.97 15.12
CA GLU A 182 13.63 -9.14 16.15
C GLU A 182 12.97 -7.77 16.32
N LEU A 183 12.26 -7.25 15.32
CA LEU A 183 11.50 -6.00 15.43
C LEU A 183 10.32 -6.15 16.40
N GLY A 184 9.70 -7.33 16.45
CA GLY A 184 8.55 -7.60 17.30
C GLY A 184 8.83 -7.48 18.80
N VAL A 185 10.09 -7.59 19.24
CA VAL A 185 10.50 -7.38 20.63
C VAL A 185 10.99 -5.96 20.90
N GLN A 186 11.20 -5.15 19.86
CA GLN A 186 11.69 -3.77 19.97
C GLN A 186 10.56 -2.74 19.84
N LEU A 187 9.46 -3.11 19.20
CA LEU A 187 8.36 -2.20 18.85
C LEU A 187 7.04 -2.69 19.42
N ARG A 188 6.13 -1.77 19.61
CA ARG A 188 4.71 -2.05 19.82
C ARG A 188 3.83 -1.07 19.08
N VAL A 189 2.65 -1.52 18.68
CA VAL A 189 1.58 -0.69 18.12
C VAL A 189 0.79 -0.09 19.28
N ILE A 190 0.57 1.22 19.24
CA ILE A 190 -0.19 1.95 20.27
C ILE A 190 -1.53 2.47 19.75
N ASP A 191 -1.69 2.56 18.44
CA ASP A 191 -2.92 3.00 17.79
C ASP A 191 -2.98 2.51 16.34
N ALA A 192 -4.16 2.55 15.74
CA ALA A 192 -4.40 2.19 14.35
C ALA A 192 -5.27 3.25 13.69
N LEU A 193 -4.66 4.08 12.85
CA LEU A 193 -5.36 5.15 12.16
C LEU A 193 -6.04 4.62 10.89
N GLY A 194 -7.26 5.03 10.64
CA GLY A 194 -8.08 4.54 9.53
C GLY A 194 -9.42 3.96 10.02
N PRO A 195 -10.06 3.01 9.30
CA PRO A 195 -9.55 2.35 8.10
C PRO A 195 -9.51 3.27 6.86
N ALA A 196 -8.71 2.88 5.89
CA ALA A 196 -8.65 3.49 4.56
C ALA A 196 -8.73 2.40 3.47
N GLY A 197 -9.18 2.76 2.26
CA GLY A 197 -9.16 1.86 1.10
C GLY A 197 -7.73 1.37 0.83
N ILE A 198 -7.56 0.05 0.65
CA ILE A 198 -6.25 -0.55 0.42
C ILE A 198 -5.73 -0.19 -0.97
N GLN A 199 -4.43 -0.26 -1.16
CA GLN A 199 -3.74 0.03 -2.41
C GLN A 199 -4.34 -0.77 -3.58
N PRO A 200 -4.95 -0.12 -4.60
CA PRO A 200 -5.55 -0.81 -5.73
C PRO A 200 -4.51 -1.30 -6.73
N VAL A 201 -4.94 -2.27 -7.54
CA VAL A 201 -4.38 -2.56 -8.85
C VAL A 201 -5.15 -1.73 -9.88
N VAL A 202 -4.43 -0.97 -10.68
CA VAL A 202 -5.00 -0.11 -11.73
C VAL A 202 -4.47 -0.52 -13.11
N ALA A 203 -5.23 -0.23 -14.15
CA ALA A 203 -4.76 -0.30 -15.54
C ALA A 203 -4.65 1.08 -16.14
N ALA A 204 -3.71 1.30 -17.06
CA ALA A 204 -3.71 2.48 -17.91
C ALA A 204 -5.00 2.56 -18.71
N SER A 205 -5.63 3.73 -18.77
CA SER A 205 -6.88 3.93 -19.51
C SER A 205 -6.74 3.64 -21.01
N SER A 206 -5.51 3.77 -21.55
CA SER A 206 -5.17 3.44 -22.94
C SER A 206 -5.11 1.94 -23.24
N LEU A 207 -5.09 1.08 -22.20
CA LEU A 207 -5.07 -0.37 -22.40
C LEU A 207 -6.43 -0.82 -22.98
N PRO A 208 -6.46 -1.73 -23.99
CA PRO A 208 -7.72 -2.21 -24.57
C PRO A 208 -8.68 -2.79 -23.51
N ASP A 209 -9.96 -2.47 -23.61
CA ASP A 209 -10.98 -2.88 -22.63
C ASP A 209 -11.07 -4.40 -22.46
N GLU A 210 -10.92 -5.16 -23.53
CA GLU A 210 -10.90 -6.62 -23.49
C GLU A 210 -9.72 -7.14 -22.64
N LEU A 211 -8.56 -6.50 -22.75
CA LEU A 211 -7.37 -6.88 -21.98
C LEU A 211 -7.52 -6.46 -20.51
N LYS A 212 -8.05 -5.26 -20.23
CA LYS A 212 -8.40 -4.82 -18.87
C LYS A 212 -9.36 -5.81 -18.19
N ALA A 213 -10.41 -6.24 -18.92
CA ALA A 213 -11.37 -7.21 -18.41
C ALA A 213 -10.74 -8.59 -18.14
N ALA A 214 -9.85 -9.06 -19.03
CA ALA A 214 -9.14 -10.34 -18.84
C ALA A 214 -8.18 -10.28 -17.64
N ILE A 215 -7.42 -9.19 -17.48
CA ILE A 215 -6.53 -8.97 -16.34
C ILE A 215 -7.34 -8.92 -15.03
N ARG A 216 -8.45 -8.17 -15.01
CA ARG A 216 -9.36 -8.13 -13.85
C ARG A 216 -9.87 -9.52 -13.49
N ALA A 217 -10.34 -10.30 -14.46
CA ALA A 217 -10.83 -11.65 -14.23
C ALA A 217 -9.73 -12.57 -13.66
N ALA A 218 -8.51 -12.49 -14.18
CA ALA A 218 -7.36 -13.23 -13.67
C ALA A 218 -7.03 -12.87 -12.22
N LEU A 219 -7.01 -11.57 -11.87
CA LEU A 219 -6.79 -11.11 -10.48
C LEU A 219 -7.86 -11.68 -9.53
N LEU A 220 -9.13 -11.58 -9.89
CA LEU A 220 -10.24 -12.08 -9.05
C LEU A 220 -10.21 -13.59 -8.87
N ALA A 221 -9.79 -14.35 -9.89
CA ALA A 221 -9.70 -15.80 -9.85
C ALA A 221 -8.54 -16.32 -8.98
N MET A 222 -7.53 -15.50 -8.64
CA MET A 222 -6.40 -15.94 -7.82
C MET A 222 -6.82 -16.52 -6.45
N GLY A 223 -7.93 -16.03 -5.88
CA GLY A 223 -8.46 -16.52 -4.62
C GLY A 223 -8.99 -17.96 -4.67
N ASP A 224 -9.37 -18.44 -5.84
CA ASP A 224 -9.89 -19.78 -6.05
C ASP A 224 -8.78 -20.80 -6.40
N ASP A 225 -7.59 -20.32 -6.78
CA ASP A 225 -6.42 -21.15 -7.07
C ASP A 225 -5.61 -21.41 -5.78
N PRO A 226 -5.56 -22.69 -5.28
CA PRO A 226 -4.80 -23.02 -4.09
C PRO A 226 -3.30 -22.70 -4.22
N GLY A 227 -2.73 -22.83 -5.42
CA GLY A 227 -1.33 -22.49 -5.70
C GLY A 227 -1.07 -20.98 -5.60
N ALA A 228 -2.00 -20.17 -6.13
CA ALA A 228 -1.92 -18.74 -6.03
C ALA A 228 -2.06 -18.25 -4.58
N ARG A 229 -2.99 -18.82 -3.79
CA ARG A 229 -3.14 -18.46 -2.37
C ARG A 229 -1.86 -18.66 -1.57
N VAL A 230 -1.13 -19.75 -1.79
CA VAL A 230 0.16 -20.00 -1.13
C VAL A 230 1.18 -18.90 -1.47
N ARG A 231 1.16 -18.39 -2.69
CA ARG A 231 2.07 -17.35 -3.16
C ARG A 231 1.65 -15.93 -2.76
N LEU A 232 0.38 -15.71 -2.47
CA LEU A 232 -0.17 -14.45 -1.93
C LEU A 232 0.04 -14.34 -0.41
N ALA A 233 0.04 -15.46 0.30
CA ALA A 233 0.15 -15.51 1.76
C ALA A 233 1.38 -14.76 2.34
N PRO A 234 2.57 -14.73 1.70
CA PRO A 234 3.67 -13.89 2.15
C PRO A 234 3.36 -12.39 2.19
N GLY A 235 2.39 -11.90 1.44
CA GLY A 235 1.89 -10.53 1.50
C GLY A 235 0.68 -10.36 2.41
N PHE A 236 0.31 -11.37 3.19
CA PHE A 236 -0.94 -11.39 3.97
C PHE A 236 -2.19 -11.13 3.12
N ILE A 237 -2.14 -11.41 1.82
CA ILE A 237 -3.26 -11.28 0.89
C ILE A 237 -4.04 -12.59 0.88
N GLU A 238 -5.35 -12.51 1.11
CA GLU A 238 -6.27 -13.64 1.01
C GLU A 238 -6.67 -13.88 -0.46
N ARG A 239 -7.12 -12.81 -1.12
CA ARG A 239 -7.55 -12.77 -2.51
C ARG A 239 -7.62 -11.35 -3.02
N PHE A 240 -7.91 -11.16 -4.30
CA PHE A 240 -8.31 -9.88 -4.87
C PHE A 240 -9.84 -9.80 -4.97
N VAL A 241 -10.38 -8.59 -4.78
CA VAL A 241 -11.82 -8.31 -4.83
C VAL A 241 -12.11 -7.11 -5.73
N PRO A 242 -13.33 -7.02 -6.30
CA PRO A 242 -13.76 -5.82 -7.02
C PRO A 242 -13.78 -4.62 -6.08
N VAL A 243 -13.43 -3.46 -6.61
CA VAL A 243 -13.54 -2.15 -5.95
C VAL A 243 -14.06 -1.10 -6.92
N THR A 244 -14.58 -0.01 -6.37
CA THR A 244 -15.12 1.13 -7.08
C THR A 244 -14.50 2.42 -6.55
N ASP A 245 -14.75 3.55 -7.20
CA ASP A 245 -14.29 4.87 -6.74
C ASP A 245 -14.83 5.24 -5.34
N GLU A 246 -15.96 4.63 -4.93
CA GLU A 246 -16.56 4.86 -3.61
C GLU A 246 -15.73 4.23 -2.45
N ASP A 247 -14.82 3.31 -2.77
CA ASP A 247 -13.92 2.68 -1.81
C ASP A 247 -12.70 3.56 -1.47
N TYR A 248 -12.52 4.69 -2.21
CA TYR A 248 -11.40 5.61 -2.12
C TYR A 248 -11.87 7.07 -1.95
#